data_3dc43859fc9c6d1b1c05587704a9c004
#
_entry.id   3dc43859fc9c6d1b1c05587704a9c004
#
_cell.length_a   1.000
_cell.length_b   1.000
_cell.length_c   1.000
_cell.angle_alpha   90.00
_cell.angle_beta   90.00
_cell.angle_gamma   90.00
#
_symmetry.space_group_name_H-M   'P 1'
#
loop_
_entity.id
_entity.type
_entity.pdbx_description
1 polymer ?
#
loop_
_entity_poly.entity_id
_entity_poly.type
_entity_poly.pdbx_seq_one_letter_code
_entity_poly.pdbx_strand_id
1 'polypeptide(L)'
;VNQLFSEGATIIMSNLQERLPKLAMFCRELEKVFSARVQTNIYMTPANSQGFKAHYDGHDVLVLQVEGTKEWRIYDTPVHLPLEEQAFNPHDVPIGELTDSFVLEPGDMVYVPRGLTHDAVSTDQTSLHITTGLMMRSWADVMVEAVRKMALSDAEFREGLPPGFANEGFDTSGA
;
A
#
# COMPACT_ATOMS: atom_id res chain seq x y z
N VAL A 1 -23.10 8.82 -11.24
CA VAL A 1 -22.28 7.60 -11.16
C VAL A 1 -22.34 6.86 -12.50
N ASN A 2 -23.52 6.46 -12.99
CA ASN A 2 -23.68 5.66 -14.22
C ASN A 2 -23.06 6.32 -15.45
N GLN A 3 -23.23 7.62 -15.62
CA GLN A 3 -22.65 8.37 -16.74
C GLN A 3 -21.12 8.31 -16.71
N LEU A 4 -20.49 8.65 -15.56
CA LEU A 4 -19.03 8.60 -15.42
C LEU A 4 -18.49 7.19 -15.63
N PHE A 5 -19.20 6.17 -15.14
CA PHE A 5 -18.82 4.78 -15.37
C PHE A 5 -18.83 4.41 -16.86
N SER A 6 -19.88 4.83 -17.61
CA SER A 6 -19.94 4.60 -19.07
C SER A 6 -18.87 5.40 -19.84
N GLU A 7 -18.31 6.45 -19.26
CA GLU A 7 -17.21 7.26 -19.79
C GLU A 7 -15.81 6.72 -19.39
N GLY A 8 -15.74 5.57 -18.73
CA GLY A 8 -14.50 4.89 -18.37
C GLY A 8 -14.05 5.06 -16.92
N ALA A 9 -14.81 5.75 -16.06
CA ALA A 9 -14.42 5.93 -14.66
C ALA A 9 -14.60 4.66 -13.84
N THR A 10 -13.57 4.30 -13.04
CA THR A 10 -13.66 3.22 -12.06
C THR A 10 -14.47 3.64 -10.85
N ILE A 11 -15.39 2.78 -10.41
CA ILE A 11 -16.06 2.92 -9.11
C ILE A 11 -15.23 2.24 -8.04
N ILE A 12 -14.93 2.98 -6.96
CA ILE A 12 -14.18 2.48 -5.83
C ILE A 12 -15.07 2.54 -4.59
N MET A 13 -15.14 1.42 -3.86
CA MET A 13 -15.79 1.35 -2.56
C MET A 13 -14.75 0.97 -1.52
N SER A 14 -14.34 1.95 -0.73
CA SER A 14 -13.29 1.79 0.28
C SER A 14 -13.85 1.28 1.62
N ASN A 15 -12.99 0.56 2.37
CA ASN A 15 -13.27 0.04 3.70
C ASN A 15 -14.56 -0.80 3.78
N LEU A 16 -14.79 -1.62 2.77
CA LEU A 16 -16.05 -2.36 2.65
C LEU A 16 -16.22 -3.44 3.73
N GLN A 17 -15.13 -3.89 4.37
CA GLN A 17 -15.18 -4.76 5.56
C GLN A 17 -15.94 -4.13 6.73
N GLU A 18 -16.06 -2.81 6.81
CA GLU A 18 -16.84 -2.14 7.87
C GLU A 18 -18.36 -2.29 7.67
N ARG A 19 -18.78 -2.65 6.47
CA ARG A 19 -20.20 -2.73 6.06
C ARG A 19 -20.66 -4.14 5.73
N LEU A 20 -19.76 -5.03 5.32
CA LEU A 20 -20.06 -6.39 4.91
C LEU A 20 -19.47 -7.42 5.89
N PRO A 21 -20.31 -8.13 6.67
CA PRO A 21 -19.84 -9.07 7.69
C PRO A 21 -18.90 -10.16 7.16
N LYS A 22 -19.13 -10.65 5.93
CA LYS A 22 -18.25 -11.65 5.31
C LYS A 22 -16.84 -11.12 5.05
N LEU A 23 -16.73 -9.87 4.56
CA LEU A 23 -15.43 -9.23 4.37
C LEU A 23 -14.77 -8.89 5.70
N ALA A 24 -15.55 -8.48 6.70
CA ALA A 24 -15.02 -8.27 8.05
C ALA A 24 -14.41 -9.55 8.64
N MET A 25 -15.07 -10.70 8.47
CA MET A 25 -14.54 -11.99 8.90
C MET A 25 -13.26 -12.35 8.14
N PHE A 26 -13.25 -12.19 6.83
CA PHE A 26 -12.07 -12.41 5.99
C PHE A 26 -10.88 -11.57 6.45
N CYS A 27 -11.07 -10.25 6.65
CA CYS A 27 -10.01 -9.37 7.16
C CYS A 27 -9.49 -9.83 8.52
N ARG A 28 -10.36 -10.21 9.47
CA ARG A 28 -9.94 -10.69 10.80
C ARG A 28 -9.10 -11.97 10.74
N GLU A 29 -9.43 -12.90 9.84
CA GLU A 29 -8.59 -14.10 9.67
C GLU A 29 -7.21 -13.74 9.09
N LEU A 30 -7.13 -12.82 8.14
CA LEU A 30 -5.85 -12.34 7.63
C LEU A 30 -5.07 -11.54 8.70
N GLU A 31 -5.74 -10.74 9.54
CA GLU A 31 -5.10 -10.03 10.66
C GLU A 31 -4.40 -10.99 11.63
N LYS A 32 -5.00 -12.16 11.88
CA LYS A 32 -4.36 -13.21 12.72
C LYS A 32 -3.13 -13.81 12.06
N VAL A 33 -3.17 -14.02 10.73
CA VAL A 33 -2.06 -14.61 9.98
C VAL A 33 -0.89 -13.65 9.88
N PHE A 34 -1.16 -12.39 9.52
CA PHE A 34 -0.13 -11.39 9.22
C PHE A 34 0.26 -10.52 10.42
N SER A 35 -0.48 -10.60 11.54
CA SER A 35 -0.33 -9.70 12.69
C SER A 35 -0.34 -8.22 12.28
N ALA A 36 -1.17 -7.88 11.31
CA ALA A 36 -1.27 -6.57 10.67
C ALA A 36 -2.73 -6.14 10.56
N ARG A 37 -2.99 -4.85 10.53
CA ARG A 37 -4.32 -4.34 10.20
C ARG A 37 -4.61 -4.62 8.72
N VAL A 38 -5.83 -5.09 8.44
CA VAL A 38 -6.29 -5.44 7.09
C VAL A 38 -7.50 -4.60 6.71
N GLN A 39 -7.51 -4.08 5.48
CA GLN A 39 -8.65 -3.35 4.92
C GLN A 39 -8.93 -3.83 3.50
N THR A 40 -10.20 -3.75 3.08
CA THR A 40 -10.61 -4.14 1.73
C THR A 40 -11.24 -2.97 0.98
N ASN A 41 -10.83 -2.81 -0.28
CA ASN A 41 -11.45 -1.90 -1.23
C ASN A 41 -11.92 -2.71 -2.43
N ILE A 42 -13.06 -2.33 -3.01
CA ILE A 42 -13.56 -2.92 -4.24
C ILE A 42 -13.42 -1.92 -5.37
N TYR A 43 -12.96 -2.42 -6.51
CA TYR A 43 -12.78 -1.66 -7.74
C TYR A 43 -13.61 -2.28 -8.85
N MET A 44 -14.56 -1.50 -9.37
CA MET A 44 -15.33 -1.88 -10.56
C MET A 44 -14.93 -0.94 -11.70
N THR A 45 -14.32 -1.49 -12.74
CA THR A 45 -13.77 -0.76 -13.87
C THR A 45 -14.53 -1.15 -15.14
N PRO A 46 -15.01 -0.22 -15.97
CA PRO A 46 -15.65 -0.53 -17.25
C PRO A 46 -14.69 -1.25 -18.18
N ALA A 47 -15.22 -1.86 -19.24
CA ALA A 47 -14.41 -2.48 -20.30
C ALA A 47 -13.41 -1.49 -20.92
N ASN A 48 -12.23 -1.97 -21.29
CA ASN A 48 -11.17 -1.20 -21.95
C ASN A 48 -10.79 0.10 -21.22
N SER A 49 -10.80 0.09 -19.89
CA SER A 49 -10.60 1.27 -19.06
C SER A 49 -9.51 1.06 -18.01
N GLN A 50 -8.85 2.16 -17.63
CA GLN A 50 -7.81 2.19 -16.60
C GLN A 50 -8.24 3.09 -15.45
N GLY A 51 -8.23 2.57 -14.21
CA GLY A 51 -8.60 3.36 -13.02
C GLY A 51 -7.48 4.28 -12.56
N PHE A 52 -6.32 3.74 -12.25
CA PHE A 52 -5.13 4.47 -11.82
C PHE A 52 -4.01 4.34 -12.83
N LYS A 53 -3.24 5.42 -12.99
CA LYS A 53 -1.96 5.38 -13.71
C LYS A 53 -0.95 4.54 -12.91
N ALA A 54 0.16 4.18 -13.57
CA ALA A 54 1.23 3.45 -12.91
C ALA A 54 1.69 4.17 -11.64
N HIS A 55 1.78 3.41 -10.54
CA HIS A 55 2.15 3.85 -9.20
C HIS A 55 2.61 2.67 -8.36
N TYR A 56 3.13 2.93 -7.18
CA TYR A 56 3.30 1.92 -6.14
C TYR A 56 2.52 2.29 -4.88
N ASP A 57 2.11 1.28 -4.13
CA ASP A 57 1.51 1.44 -2.81
C ASP A 57 2.57 1.42 -1.70
N GLY A 58 2.35 2.16 -0.62
CA GLY A 58 3.18 2.14 0.59
C GLY A 58 2.91 0.96 1.52
N HIS A 59 2.01 0.04 1.14
CA HIS A 59 1.63 -1.16 1.89
C HIS A 59 1.50 -2.37 0.98
N ASP A 60 1.59 -3.54 1.54
CA ASP A 60 1.43 -4.79 0.80
C ASP A 60 -0.03 -5.02 0.43
N VAL A 61 -0.28 -5.64 -0.72
CA VAL A 61 -1.63 -5.81 -1.24
C VAL A 61 -1.84 -7.23 -1.75
N LEU A 62 -2.99 -7.82 -1.42
CA LEU A 62 -3.54 -8.99 -2.10
C LEU A 62 -4.69 -8.52 -2.99
N VAL A 63 -4.64 -8.83 -4.26
CA VAL A 63 -5.70 -8.52 -5.22
C VAL A 63 -6.39 -9.80 -5.64
N LEU A 64 -7.68 -9.91 -5.39
CA LEU A 64 -8.52 -11.04 -5.82
C LEU A 64 -9.41 -10.59 -6.97
N GLN A 65 -9.25 -11.17 -8.15
CA GLN A 65 -10.13 -10.95 -9.28
C GLN A 65 -11.45 -11.71 -9.06
N VAL A 66 -12.58 -11.00 -9.16
CA VAL A 66 -13.91 -11.54 -8.84
C VAL A 66 -14.75 -11.75 -10.10
N GLU A 67 -14.74 -10.76 -11.01
CA GLU A 67 -15.56 -10.79 -12.24
C GLU A 67 -14.81 -10.07 -13.36
N GLY A 68 -14.97 -10.56 -14.60
CA GLY A 68 -14.22 -10.06 -15.75
C GLY A 68 -12.72 -10.30 -15.62
N THR A 69 -11.95 -9.76 -16.55
CA THR A 69 -10.51 -9.93 -16.59
C THR A 69 -9.80 -8.60 -16.54
N LYS A 70 -8.57 -8.59 -16.01
CA LYS A 70 -7.77 -7.38 -15.89
C LYS A 70 -6.30 -7.67 -16.18
N GLU A 71 -5.73 -6.96 -17.14
CA GLU A 71 -4.30 -6.99 -17.42
C GLU A 71 -3.56 -6.15 -16.38
N TRP A 72 -2.60 -6.76 -15.71
CA TRP A 72 -1.67 -6.13 -14.79
C TRP A 72 -0.31 -5.98 -15.45
N ARG A 73 0.29 -4.80 -15.28
CA ARG A 73 1.61 -4.47 -15.81
C ARG A 73 2.49 -4.06 -14.65
N ILE A 74 3.67 -4.66 -14.59
CA ILE A 74 4.67 -4.44 -13.54
C ILE A 74 5.85 -3.71 -14.14
N TYR A 75 6.36 -2.74 -13.42
CA TYR A 75 7.45 -1.89 -13.84
C TYR A 75 8.62 -1.96 -12.87
N ASP A 76 9.80 -1.55 -13.29
CA ASP A 76 10.94 -1.36 -12.40
C ASP A 76 10.56 -0.52 -11.19
N THR A 77 11.06 -0.96 -10.04
CA THR A 77 10.72 -0.38 -8.74
C THR A 77 11.84 0.53 -8.25
N PRO A 78 11.65 1.86 -8.28
CA PRO A 78 12.69 2.81 -7.89
C PRO A 78 12.92 2.89 -6.37
N VAL A 79 11.89 2.53 -5.57
CA VAL A 79 11.96 2.57 -4.11
C VAL A 79 11.60 1.20 -3.55
N HIS A 80 12.59 0.48 -3.05
CA HIS A 80 12.39 -0.83 -2.45
C HIS A 80 11.88 -0.71 -1.02
N LEU A 81 10.75 -1.39 -0.71
CA LEU A 81 10.10 -1.41 0.61
C LEU A 81 9.92 0.00 1.22
N PRO A 82 9.21 0.92 0.54
CA PRO A 82 9.04 2.29 1.01
C PRO A 82 8.43 2.33 2.41
N LEU A 83 8.84 3.34 3.19
CA LEU A 83 8.15 3.73 4.41
C LEU A 83 6.88 4.53 4.06
N GLU A 84 6.00 4.72 5.02
CA GLU A 84 4.75 5.48 4.82
C GLU A 84 5.02 6.92 4.33
N GLU A 85 6.09 7.53 4.81
CA GLU A 85 6.53 8.87 4.41
C GLU A 85 7.06 8.95 2.97
N GLN A 86 7.34 7.81 2.35
CA GLN A 86 7.81 7.68 0.96
C GLN A 86 6.65 7.32 0.02
N ALA A 87 5.48 7.94 0.22
CA ALA A 87 4.33 7.73 -0.66
C ALA A 87 4.66 8.07 -2.11
N PHE A 88 4.06 7.35 -3.06
CA PHE A 88 4.25 7.59 -4.48
C PHE A 88 3.84 9.02 -4.86
N ASN A 89 4.77 9.74 -5.49
CA ASN A 89 4.52 11.04 -6.08
C ASN A 89 5.00 11.02 -7.54
N PRO A 90 4.11 11.17 -8.52
CA PRO A 90 4.47 11.09 -9.95
C PRO A 90 5.43 12.20 -10.40
N HIS A 91 5.61 13.26 -9.62
CA HIS A 91 6.56 14.34 -9.91
C HIS A 91 7.99 13.99 -9.48
N ASP A 92 8.13 13.14 -8.45
CA ASP A 92 9.42 12.82 -7.86
C ASP A 92 9.91 11.41 -8.26
N VAL A 93 8.97 10.53 -8.66
CA VAL A 93 9.25 9.13 -8.96
C VAL A 93 8.91 8.83 -10.42
N PRO A 94 9.92 8.68 -11.30
CA PRO A 94 9.67 8.27 -12.67
C PRO A 94 9.19 6.81 -12.73
N ILE A 95 8.31 6.51 -13.66
CA ILE A 95 7.93 5.12 -13.98
C ILE A 95 9.08 4.48 -14.77
N GLY A 96 9.56 3.34 -14.29
CA GLY A 96 10.61 2.56 -14.93
C GLY A 96 10.15 1.78 -16.16
N GLU A 97 10.99 0.88 -16.65
CA GLU A 97 10.67 0.01 -17.77
C GLU A 97 9.64 -1.06 -17.37
N LEU A 98 8.81 -1.48 -18.33
CA LEU A 98 7.89 -2.60 -18.16
C LEU A 98 8.70 -3.89 -18.02
N THR A 99 8.54 -4.59 -16.88
CA THR A 99 9.29 -5.82 -16.58
C THR A 99 8.44 -7.08 -16.71
N ASP A 100 7.13 -6.97 -16.50
CA ASP A 100 6.21 -8.10 -16.60
C ASP A 100 4.78 -7.65 -16.91
N SER A 101 3.99 -8.54 -17.51
CA SER A 101 2.55 -8.33 -17.77
C SER A 101 1.82 -9.67 -17.73
N PHE A 102 0.67 -9.69 -17.06
CA PHE A 102 -0.19 -10.87 -16.96
C PHE A 102 -1.66 -10.47 -16.83
N VAL A 103 -2.55 -11.39 -17.13
CA VAL A 103 -3.99 -11.19 -16.99
C VAL A 103 -4.50 -11.98 -15.79
N LEU A 104 -5.28 -11.34 -14.91
CA LEU A 104 -6.04 -12.01 -13.87
C LEU A 104 -7.44 -12.36 -14.36
N GLU A 105 -7.83 -13.62 -14.16
CA GLU A 105 -9.16 -14.16 -14.40
C GLU A 105 -9.93 -14.35 -13.08
N PRO A 106 -11.27 -14.48 -13.11
CA PRO A 106 -12.06 -14.70 -11.90
C PRO A 106 -11.56 -15.91 -11.08
N GLY A 107 -11.21 -15.66 -9.82
CA GLY A 107 -10.63 -16.63 -8.90
C GLY A 107 -9.11 -16.51 -8.76
N ASP A 108 -8.43 -15.80 -9.65
CA ASP A 108 -7.01 -15.54 -9.50
C ASP A 108 -6.73 -14.52 -8.38
N MET A 109 -5.57 -14.67 -7.78
CA MET A 109 -5.07 -13.75 -6.77
C MET A 109 -3.60 -13.41 -7.06
N VAL A 110 -3.25 -12.13 -6.93
CA VAL A 110 -1.86 -11.66 -6.97
C VAL A 110 -1.50 -10.97 -5.66
N TYR A 111 -0.29 -11.24 -5.19
CA TYR A 111 0.35 -10.47 -4.11
C TYR A 111 1.25 -9.41 -4.72
N VAL A 112 1.02 -8.17 -4.34
CA VAL A 112 1.80 -7.00 -4.76
C VAL A 112 2.50 -6.44 -3.52
N PRO A 113 3.83 -6.62 -3.40
CA PRO A 113 4.58 -6.06 -2.28
C PRO A 113 4.63 -4.52 -2.39
N ARG A 114 4.68 -3.85 -1.25
CA ARG A 114 4.83 -2.39 -1.21
C ARG A 114 6.04 -1.93 -2.01
N GLY A 115 5.90 -0.83 -2.71
CA GLY A 115 6.94 -0.28 -3.58
C GLY A 115 6.96 -0.87 -4.99
N LEU A 116 6.31 -2.01 -5.25
CA LEU A 116 6.26 -2.57 -6.59
C LEU A 116 5.40 -1.69 -7.49
N THR A 117 6.02 -1.07 -8.48
CA THR A 117 5.32 -0.18 -9.42
C THR A 117 4.47 -1.00 -10.37
N HIS A 118 3.19 -0.63 -10.45
CA HIS A 118 2.20 -1.36 -11.25
C HIS A 118 1.09 -0.44 -11.77
N ASP A 119 0.39 -0.93 -12.78
CA ASP A 119 -0.93 -0.45 -13.17
C ASP A 119 -1.78 -1.63 -13.67
N ALA A 120 -3.06 -1.36 -13.94
CA ALA A 120 -3.95 -2.39 -14.42
C ALA A 120 -5.06 -1.81 -15.31
N VAL A 121 -5.36 -2.53 -16.41
CA VAL A 121 -6.36 -2.17 -17.41
C VAL A 121 -7.38 -3.31 -17.55
N SER A 122 -8.68 -2.99 -17.51
CA SER A 122 -9.72 -3.98 -17.83
C SER A 122 -9.67 -4.34 -19.31
N THR A 123 -9.97 -5.59 -19.61
CA THR A 123 -10.05 -6.07 -20.98
C THR A 123 -11.38 -5.67 -21.64
N ASP A 124 -11.95 -6.49 -22.50
CA ASP A 124 -13.16 -6.23 -23.27
C ASP A 124 -14.47 -6.28 -22.46
N GLN A 125 -14.39 -6.52 -21.15
CA GLN A 125 -15.55 -6.59 -20.25
C GLN A 125 -15.32 -5.82 -18.97
N THR A 126 -16.41 -5.50 -18.26
CA THR A 126 -16.33 -4.90 -16.92
C THR A 126 -15.55 -5.82 -15.98
N SER A 127 -14.60 -5.24 -15.27
CA SER A 127 -13.78 -5.95 -14.29
C SER A 127 -14.13 -5.54 -12.87
N LEU A 128 -14.27 -6.51 -11.99
CA LEU A 128 -14.43 -6.31 -10.56
C LEU A 128 -13.36 -7.09 -9.81
N HIS A 129 -12.58 -6.39 -8.97
CA HIS A 129 -11.63 -7.02 -8.07
C HIS A 129 -11.72 -6.44 -6.65
N ILE A 130 -11.28 -7.24 -5.69
CA ILE A 130 -11.12 -6.85 -4.30
C ILE A 130 -9.64 -6.67 -4.04
N THR A 131 -9.25 -5.47 -3.61
CA THR A 131 -7.91 -5.18 -3.11
C THR A 131 -7.93 -5.26 -1.60
N THR A 132 -7.05 -6.07 -1.04
CA THR A 132 -6.88 -6.26 0.41
C THR A 132 -5.53 -5.72 0.82
N GLY A 133 -5.51 -4.55 1.45
CA GLY A 133 -4.31 -3.91 1.97
C GLY A 133 -3.89 -4.53 3.30
N LEU A 134 -2.60 -4.88 3.40
CA LEU A 134 -1.95 -5.43 4.59
C LEU A 134 -1.02 -4.34 5.17
N MET A 135 -1.42 -3.74 6.29
CA MET A 135 -0.67 -2.67 6.96
C MET A 135 0.40 -3.28 7.87
N MET A 136 1.43 -3.85 7.25
CA MET A 136 2.52 -4.56 7.95
C MET A 136 3.34 -3.57 8.80
N ARG A 137 3.75 -4.02 9.99
CA ARG A 137 4.72 -3.29 10.82
C ARG A 137 6.13 -3.55 10.33
N SER A 138 6.91 -2.50 10.14
CA SER A 138 8.32 -2.58 9.82
C SER A 138 9.18 -2.72 11.08
N TRP A 139 10.44 -3.11 10.93
CA TRP A 139 11.41 -3.04 12.03
C TRP A 139 11.62 -1.60 12.50
N ALA A 140 11.52 -0.60 11.59
CA ALA A 140 11.59 0.81 11.97
C ALA A 140 10.47 1.18 12.95
N ASP A 141 9.22 0.76 12.71
CA ASP A 141 8.08 1.00 13.61
C ASP A 141 8.32 0.39 15.00
N VAL A 142 8.83 -0.84 15.03
CA VAL A 142 9.14 -1.52 16.29
C VAL A 142 10.23 -0.80 17.08
N MET A 143 11.30 -0.36 16.40
CA MET A 143 12.41 0.36 17.06
C MET A 143 11.97 1.73 17.56
N VAL A 144 11.22 2.50 16.80
CA VAL A 144 10.67 3.78 17.22
C VAL A 144 9.79 3.62 18.46
N GLU A 145 8.91 2.62 18.46
CA GLU A 145 8.04 2.34 19.61
C GLU A 145 8.84 1.84 20.84
N ALA A 146 9.88 1.04 20.64
CA ALA A 146 10.76 0.60 21.71
C ALA A 146 11.45 1.81 22.39
N VAL A 147 12.02 2.72 21.60
CA VAL A 147 12.65 3.94 22.15
C VAL A 147 11.63 4.80 22.92
N ARG A 148 10.41 4.96 22.39
CA ARG A 148 9.33 5.67 23.08
C ARG A 148 8.99 5.05 24.44
N LYS A 149 8.89 3.72 24.50
CA LYS A 149 8.63 2.98 25.75
C LYS A 149 9.78 3.12 26.75
N MET A 150 11.03 3.03 26.29
CA MET A 150 12.20 3.27 27.14
C MET A 150 12.16 4.69 27.73
N ALA A 151 11.87 5.68 26.93
CA ALA A 151 11.75 7.08 27.41
C ALA A 151 10.60 7.30 28.43
N LEU A 152 9.57 6.46 28.43
CA LEU A 152 8.52 6.51 29.45
C LEU A 152 8.97 5.89 30.80
N SER A 153 9.81 4.87 30.77
CA SER A 153 10.26 4.13 31.93
C SER A 153 11.56 4.67 32.54
N ASP A 154 12.40 5.35 31.74
CA ASP A 154 13.71 5.84 32.14
C ASP A 154 13.83 7.34 31.89
N ALA A 155 14.21 8.09 32.96
CA ALA A 155 14.32 9.52 32.91
C ALA A 155 15.51 10.00 32.08
N GLU A 156 16.60 9.23 31.99
CA GLU A 156 17.79 9.57 31.19
C GLU A 156 17.44 9.79 29.71
N PHE A 157 16.52 9.01 29.15
CA PHE A 157 16.02 9.21 27.80
C PHE A 157 15.19 10.48 27.58
N ARG A 158 14.85 11.21 28.66
CA ARG A 158 14.08 12.45 28.64
C ARG A 158 14.92 13.69 28.89
N GLU A 159 16.20 13.50 29.11
CA GLU A 159 17.12 14.64 29.28
C GLU A 159 17.20 15.43 27.96
N GLY A 160 17.37 16.75 28.12
CA GLY A 160 17.53 17.63 26.95
C GLY A 160 18.90 17.41 26.31
N LEU A 161 18.94 17.46 24.99
CA LEU A 161 20.21 17.43 24.27
C LEU A 161 21.08 18.64 24.72
N PRO A 162 22.40 18.46 24.72
CA PRO A 162 23.32 19.54 25.17
C PRO A 162 23.13 20.81 24.30
N PRO A 163 23.27 22.01 24.90
CA PRO A 163 23.22 23.25 24.12
C PRO A 163 24.21 23.23 22.96
N GLY A 164 23.76 23.56 21.76
CA GLY A 164 24.61 23.61 20.58
C GLY A 164 24.81 22.26 19.85
N PHE A 165 24.10 21.18 20.23
CA PHE A 165 24.25 19.86 19.64
C PHE A 165 24.09 19.83 18.09
N ALA A 166 23.36 20.79 17.52
CA ALA A 166 23.16 20.93 16.08
C ALA A 166 24.17 21.87 15.39
N ASN A 167 25.11 22.43 16.13
CA ASN A 167 26.12 23.33 15.56
C ASN A 167 27.24 22.53 14.87
N GLU A 168 27.80 23.08 13.78
CA GLU A 168 28.97 22.52 13.13
C GLU A 168 30.14 22.44 14.12
N GLY A 169 30.81 21.28 14.22
CA GLY A 169 31.91 21.03 15.12
C GLY A 169 31.52 20.70 16.57
N PHE A 170 30.25 20.36 16.85
CA PHE A 170 29.85 19.87 18.16
C PHE A 170 30.64 18.60 18.55
N ASP A 171 31.27 18.64 19.74
CA ASP A 171 32.01 17.48 20.24
C ASP A 171 31.08 16.45 20.88
N THR A 172 31.00 15.26 20.29
CA THR A 172 30.20 14.14 20.77
C THR A 172 30.94 13.24 21.78
N SER A 173 32.20 13.53 22.12
CA SER A 173 33.00 12.65 22.98
C SER A 173 32.57 12.66 24.45
N GLY A 174 31.67 13.55 24.85
CA GLY A 174 31.14 13.67 26.20
C GLY A 174 29.62 13.49 26.31
N ALA A 175 28.93 13.02 25.26
CA ALA A 175 27.49 12.80 25.25
C ALA A 175 27.13 11.34 25.55
#